data_0ad455b71f74a361f19903d8740544ca
#
_entry.id   0ad455b71f74a361f19903d8740544ca
#
_cell.length_a   1.000
_cell.length_b   1.000
_cell.length_c   1.000
_cell.angle_alpha   90.00
_cell.angle_beta   90.00
_cell.angle_gamma   90.00
#
_symmetry.space_group_name_H-M   'P 1'
#
loop_
_entity.id
_entity.type
_entity.pdbx_description
1 polymer ?
#
loop_
_entity_poly.entity_id
_entity_poly.type
_entity_poly.pdbx_seq_one_letter_code
_entity_poly.pdbx_strand_id
1 'polypeptide(L)'
;LNGKLVFAGMGIVLGATAWAAEFQVEVRVNVQRGCQLVGQERGAGVEQLGVLDFGSGPRLDGPEGALGAALPATRRPRLECNPDTPYQLRVDGGQHGGVGEVRYLAGAAEHSKPIAYRLYQDAARRIPLPVDVPVSGRVPSSGSVDLPLYGRIEPLAEIPRVSRYSDLLKVTVTW
;
A
#
# COMPACT_ATOMS: atom_id res chain seq x y z
N LEU A 1 66.54 63.59 60.45
CA LEU A 1 65.12 63.84 60.24
C LEU A 1 64.62 62.97 59.10
N ASN A 2 63.69 62.08 59.38
CA ASN A 2 63.31 60.96 58.63
C ASN A 2 62.31 61.31 57.53
N GLY A 3 62.68 61.04 56.26
CA GLY A 3 61.77 61.02 55.12
C GLY A 3 61.48 59.61 54.72
N LYS A 4 60.23 59.15 54.91
CA LYS A 4 59.75 57.86 54.38
C LYS A 4 59.31 58.01 52.90
N LEU A 5 60.00 57.33 52.01
CA LEU A 5 59.55 57.19 50.66
C LEU A 5 58.48 56.03 50.60
N VAL A 6 57.30 56.39 50.16
CA VAL A 6 56.22 55.41 49.82
C VAL A 6 56.31 55.12 48.35
N PHE A 7 56.68 53.91 47.99
CA PHE A 7 56.59 53.41 46.63
C PHE A 7 55.13 52.92 46.36
N ALA A 8 54.45 53.65 45.56
CA ALA A 8 53.15 53.16 45.00
C ALA A 8 53.42 52.21 43.84
N GLY A 9 53.22 50.93 44.05
CA GLY A 9 53.31 49.95 43.02
C GLY A 9 52.05 49.96 42.10
N MET A 10 52.25 50.39 40.86
CA MET A 10 51.21 50.41 39.84
C MET A 10 51.16 49.01 39.23
N GLY A 11 50.19 48.17 39.66
CA GLY A 11 49.92 46.84 39.08
C GLY A 11 49.28 46.99 37.71
N ILE A 12 49.98 46.55 36.63
CA ILE A 12 49.44 46.44 35.29
C ILE A 12 48.64 45.17 35.22
N VAL A 13 47.30 45.27 35.15
CA VAL A 13 46.40 44.15 34.86
C VAL A 13 46.44 43.92 33.34
N LEU A 14 47.18 42.93 32.94
CA LEU A 14 47.11 42.43 31.57
C LEU A 14 45.76 41.73 31.37
N GLY A 15 44.81 42.40 30.77
CA GLY A 15 43.56 41.83 30.34
C GLY A 15 43.80 40.83 29.19
N ALA A 16 43.60 39.54 29.45
CA ALA A 16 43.60 38.52 28.41
C ALA A 16 42.35 38.71 27.54
N THR A 17 42.52 39.20 26.32
CA THR A 17 41.45 39.25 25.32
C THR A 17 41.14 37.83 24.85
N ALA A 18 40.00 37.23 25.30
CA ALA A 18 39.50 35.98 24.77
C ALA A 18 39.00 36.21 23.33
N TRP A 19 39.59 35.53 22.40
CA TRP A 19 39.14 35.50 21.01
C TRP A 19 38.07 34.40 20.89
N ALA A 20 36.83 34.79 20.60
CA ALA A 20 35.77 33.85 20.26
C ALA A 20 35.68 33.75 18.73
N ALA A 21 35.65 32.54 18.18
CA ALA A 21 35.41 32.29 16.78
C ALA A 21 34.04 31.60 16.63
N GLU A 22 33.17 32.20 15.82
CA GLU A 22 31.87 31.60 15.44
C GLU A 22 32.02 30.91 14.11
N PHE A 23 31.49 29.68 14.05
CA PHE A 23 31.45 28.90 12.82
C PHE A 23 29.99 28.59 12.46
N GLN A 24 29.64 28.76 11.21
CA GLN A 24 28.32 28.37 10.69
C GLN A 24 28.43 27.01 9.96
N VAL A 25 27.55 26.11 10.31
CA VAL A 25 27.40 24.82 9.64
C VAL A 25 26.06 24.80 8.93
N GLU A 26 26.05 24.67 7.62
CA GLU A 26 24.84 24.49 6.84
C GLU A 26 24.46 23.01 6.85
N VAL A 27 23.24 22.69 7.31
CA VAL A 27 22.67 21.35 7.28
C VAL A 27 21.61 21.30 6.17
N ARG A 28 21.78 20.39 5.23
CA ARG A 28 20.86 20.22 4.11
C ARG A 28 20.34 18.79 4.07
N VAL A 29 19.06 18.63 3.73
CA VAL A 29 18.43 17.37 3.34
C VAL A 29 17.59 17.63 2.09
N ASN A 30 17.65 16.74 1.13
CA ASN A 30 16.80 16.79 -0.05
C ASN A 30 15.81 15.63 0.02
N VAL A 31 14.51 15.94 0.20
CA VAL A 31 13.44 14.95 0.22
C VAL A 31 12.88 14.85 -1.20
N GLN A 32 13.08 13.69 -1.82
CA GLN A 32 12.56 13.40 -3.15
C GLN A 32 11.23 12.64 -3.03
N ARG A 33 10.39 12.78 -4.05
CA ARG A 33 9.17 11.97 -4.15
C ARG A 33 9.56 10.51 -4.35
N GLY A 34 8.97 9.64 -3.56
CA GLY A 34 9.18 8.22 -3.65
C GLY A 34 8.03 7.45 -3.04
N CYS A 35 7.84 6.23 -3.52
CA CYS A 35 6.86 5.29 -3.00
C CYS A 35 7.51 3.94 -2.75
N GLN A 36 6.94 3.23 -1.79
CA GLN A 36 7.22 1.81 -1.57
C GLN A 36 5.90 1.06 -1.34
N LEU A 37 5.83 -0.15 -1.85
CA LEU A 37 4.73 -1.06 -1.56
C LEU A 37 5.13 -1.94 -0.38
N VAL A 38 4.34 -1.92 0.69
CA VAL A 38 4.56 -2.71 1.91
C VAL A 38 3.44 -3.72 2.10
N GLY A 39 3.69 -4.77 2.88
CA GLY A 39 2.71 -5.83 3.13
C GLY A 39 2.73 -6.97 2.11
N GLN A 40 3.81 -7.07 1.34
CA GLN A 40 4.03 -8.16 0.38
C GLN A 40 4.78 -9.32 1.06
N GLU A 41 4.42 -10.55 0.69
CA GLU A 41 5.28 -11.70 0.98
C GLU A 41 6.37 -11.79 -0.11
N ARG A 42 7.63 -11.56 0.28
CA ARG A 42 8.77 -11.74 -0.62
C ARG A 42 9.02 -13.22 -0.83
N GLY A 43 8.51 -13.76 -1.94
CA GLY A 43 8.89 -15.08 -2.45
C GLY A 43 9.89 -14.94 -3.61
N ALA A 44 10.61 -16.02 -3.92
CA ALA A 44 11.54 -16.02 -5.04
C ALA A 44 10.82 -15.77 -6.37
N GLY A 45 10.85 -14.53 -6.86
CA GLY A 45 10.55 -14.15 -8.24
C GLY A 45 9.22 -13.45 -8.53
N VAL A 46 8.16 -13.62 -7.75
CA VAL A 46 6.88 -12.90 -7.92
C VAL A 46 6.36 -12.48 -6.55
N GLU A 47 6.18 -11.18 -6.39
CA GLU A 47 5.59 -10.63 -5.17
C GLU A 47 4.09 -10.96 -5.12
N GLN A 48 3.66 -11.74 -4.13
CA GLN A 48 2.26 -12.05 -3.92
C GLN A 48 1.64 -11.01 -2.98
N LEU A 49 0.59 -10.33 -3.44
CA LEU A 49 -0.17 -9.37 -2.64
C LEU A 49 -1.08 -10.04 -1.62
N GLY A 50 -1.41 -11.31 -1.80
CA GLY A 50 -2.26 -12.08 -0.91
C GLY A 50 -3.29 -12.94 -1.65
N VAL A 51 -4.18 -13.54 -0.87
CA VAL A 51 -5.26 -14.39 -1.37
C VAL A 51 -6.60 -13.73 -1.05
N LEU A 52 -7.42 -13.56 -2.09
CA LEU A 52 -8.81 -13.17 -1.97
C LEU A 52 -9.65 -14.44 -1.87
N ASP A 53 -9.97 -14.85 -0.66
CA ASP A 53 -10.67 -16.11 -0.38
C ASP A 53 -12.18 -15.87 -0.24
N PHE A 54 -12.96 -16.48 -1.12
CA PHE A 54 -14.42 -16.47 -1.06
C PHE A 54 -14.99 -17.50 -0.08
N GLY A 55 -14.12 -18.31 0.52
CA GLY A 55 -14.52 -19.37 1.43
C GLY A 55 -14.99 -20.63 0.71
N SER A 56 -15.86 -21.39 1.36
CA SER A 56 -16.43 -22.62 0.84
C SER A 56 -17.93 -22.68 1.14
N GLY A 57 -18.68 -23.27 0.23
CA GLY A 57 -20.11 -23.46 0.39
C GLY A 57 -20.59 -24.67 -0.39
N PRO A 58 -21.62 -25.40 0.10
CA PRO A 58 -22.17 -26.56 -0.59
C PRO A 58 -22.97 -26.19 -1.84
N ARG A 59 -23.51 -24.98 -1.86
CA ARG A 59 -24.34 -24.46 -2.96
C ARG A 59 -24.07 -22.96 -3.14
N LEU A 60 -23.97 -22.53 -4.39
CA LEU A 60 -23.80 -21.11 -4.78
C LEU A 60 -24.98 -20.61 -5.62
N ASP A 61 -26.05 -21.39 -5.69
CA ASP A 61 -27.31 -21.02 -6.31
C ASP A 61 -28.30 -20.47 -5.29
N GLY A 62 -29.27 -19.71 -5.76
CA GLY A 62 -30.28 -19.09 -4.92
C GLY A 62 -29.80 -17.88 -4.12
N PRO A 63 -30.70 -17.24 -3.32
CA PRO A 63 -30.45 -15.94 -2.68
C PRO A 63 -29.27 -15.91 -1.71
N GLU A 64 -28.99 -17.04 -1.09
CA GLU A 64 -27.90 -17.22 -0.09
C GLU A 64 -26.56 -17.59 -0.76
N GLY A 65 -26.54 -17.78 -2.09
CA GLY A 65 -25.36 -18.21 -2.84
C GLY A 65 -24.33 -17.11 -3.09
N ALA A 66 -24.63 -15.85 -2.75
CA ALA A 66 -23.69 -14.75 -2.91
C ALA A 66 -22.53 -14.87 -1.93
N LEU A 67 -21.30 -14.86 -2.44
CA LEU A 67 -20.08 -14.88 -1.64
C LEU A 67 -19.32 -13.58 -1.77
N GLY A 68 -18.82 -13.08 -0.64
CA GLY A 68 -17.96 -11.92 -0.57
C GLY A 68 -16.56 -12.26 -0.07
N ALA A 69 -15.56 -11.63 -0.64
CA ALA A 69 -14.19 -11.74 -0.20
C ALA A 69 -13.54 -10.37 -0.01
N ALA A 70 -12.51 -10.32 0.83
CA ALA A 70 -11.63 -9.18 0.98
C ALA A 70 -10.23 -9.67 1.33
N LEU A 71 -9.21 -8.94 0.95
CA LEU A 71 -7.87 -9.21 1.44
C LEU A 71 -7.86 -9.05 2.97
N PRO A 72 -7.23 -9.98 3.71
CA PRO A 72 -7.14 -9.89 5.16
C PRO A 72 -6.51 -8.56 5.60
N ALA A 73 -7.04 -7.94 6.65
CA ALA A 73 -6.56 -6.64 7.13
C ALA A 73 -5.07 -6.65 7.50
N THR A 74 -4.56 -7.80 7.96
CA THR A 74 -3.14 -8.00 8.32
C THR A 74 -2.20 -8.16 7.12
N ARG A 75 -2.74 -8.34 5.92
CA ARG A 75 -1.98 -8.58 4.68
C ARG A 75 -2.45 -7.69 3.53
N ARG A 76 -3.09 -6.57 3.83
CA ARG A 76 -3.45 -5.61 2.78
C ARG A 76 -2.19 -4.95 2.26
N PRO A 77 -1.98 -4.97 0.95
CA PRO A 77 -0.92 -4.19 0.36
C PRO A 77 -1.17 -2.71 0.62
N ARG A 78 -0.15 -2.03 1.10
CA ARG A 78 -0.18 -0.60 1.41
C ARG A 78 0.87 0.10 0.57
N LEU A 79 0.46 1.18 -0.05
CA LEU A 79 1.36 2.10 -0.74
C LEU A 79 1.78 3.20 0.25
N GLU A 80 3.06 3.30 0.53
CA GLU A 80 3.65 4.36 1.37
C GLU A 80 4.45 5.31 0.49
N CYS A 81 4.07 6.59 0.50
CA CYS A 81 4.66 7.63 -0.33
C CYS A 81 4.73 8.96 0.42
N ASN A 82 5.39 9.93 -0.19
CA ASN A 82 5.16 11.31 0.22
C ASN A 82 3.68 11.68 0.06
N PRO A 83 3.12 12.50 0.96
CA PRO A 83 1.76 13.00 0.84
C PRO A 83 1.48 13.62 -0.52
N ASP A 84 0.22 13.54 -0.96
CA ASP A 84 -0.27 14.09 -2.23
C ASP A 84 0.35 13.49 -3.50
N THR A 85 1.10 12.39 -3.39
CA THR A 85 1.62 11.66 -4.55
C THR A 85 0.46 11.01 -5.30
N PRO A 86 0.29 11.26 -6.61
CA PRO A 86 -0.71 10.58 -7.42
C PRO A 86 -0.29 9.13 -7.65
N TYR A 87 -1.26 8.22 -7.68
CA TYR A 87 -1.03 6.83 -8.05
C TYR A 87 -2.17 6.30 -8.93
N GLN A 88 -1.91 5.21 -9.62
CA GLN A 88 -2.91 4.45 -10.38
C GLN A 88 -2.83 2.98 -10.00
N LEU A 89 -4.00 2.38 -9.79
CA LEU A 89 -4.18 0.96 -9.56
C LEU A 89 -4.88 0.34 -10.77
N ARG A 90 -4.33 -0.73 -11.32
CA ARG A 90 -4.93 -1.50 -12.40
C ARG A 90 -4.88 -2.99 -12.07
N VAL A 91 -5.97 -3.69 -12.32
CA VAL A 91 -6.09 -5.14 -12.14
C VAL A 91 -6.53 -5.76 -13.45
N ASP A 92 -5.79 -6.75 -13.92
CA ASP A 92 -6.08 -7.43 -15.19
C ASP A 92 -7.34 -8.31 -15.14
N GLY A 93 -7.60 -9.02 -16.22
CA GLY A 93 -8.73 -9.94 -16.38
C GLY A 93 -8.53 -11.32 -15.78
N GLY A 94 -7.38 -11.59 -15.15
CA GLY A 94 -7.02 -12.90 -14.64
C GLY A 94 -6.59 -13.88 -15.75
N GLN A 95 -6.25 -15.09 -15.34
CA GLN A 95 -5.81 -16.14 -16.26
C GLN A 95 -6.94 -16.71 -17.13
N HIS A 96 -8.19 -16.42 -16.78
CA HIS A 96 -9.37 -17.03 -17.42
C HIS A 96 -10.21 -16.03 -18.22
N GLY A 97 -9.63 -14.90 -18.67
CA GLY A 97 -10.15 -14.05 -19.73
C GLY A 97 -11.29 -13.12 -19.31
N GLY A 98 -11.11 -12.36 -18.24
CA GLY A 98 -12.08 -11.35 -17.78
C GLY A 98 -12.31 -10.23 -18.80
N VAL A 99 -13.55 -9.70 -18.88
CA VAL A 99 -13.96 -8.57 -19.72
C VAL A 99 -14.91 -7.65 -18.97
N GLY A 100 -14.76 -6.34 -19.17
CA GLY A 100 -15.60 -5.34 -18.52
C GLY A 100 -15.39 -5.33 -17.01
N GLU A 101 -16.38 -5.75 -16.24
CA GLU A 101 -16.30 -5.86 -14.78
C GLU A 101 -16.20 -7.32 -14.30
N VAL A 102 -16.30 -8.28 -15.21
CA VAL A 102 -16.42 -9.71 -14.89
C VAL A 102 -15.10 -10.42 -15.11
N ARG A 103 -14.73 -11.25 -14.16
CA ARG A 103 -13.60 -12.19 -14.19
C ARG A 103 -14.10 -13.59 -13.89
N TYR A 104 -13.27 -14.60 -14.12
CA TYR A 104 -13.69 -15.99 -14.00
C TYR A 104 -12.72 -16.81 -13.17
N LEU A 105 -13.26 -17.57 -12.22
CA LEU A 105 -12.57 -18.66 -11.53
C LEU A 105 -12.73 -19.94 -12.36
N ALA A 106 -11.65 -20.64 -12.64
CA ALA A 106 -11.72 -21.97 -13.22
C ALA A 106 -11.68 -23.07 -12.18
N GLY A 107 -12.49 -24.09 -12.36
CA GLY A 107 -12.50 -25.27 -11.51
C GLY A 107 -11.39 -26.25 -11.89
N ALA A 108 -10.75 -26.85 -10.89
CA ALA A 108 -9.71 -27.86 -11.09
C ALA A 108 -10.27 -29.20 -11.62
N ALA A 109 -11.55 -29.49 -11.37
CA ALA A 109 -12.19 -30.69 -11.88
C ALA A 109 -12.54 -30.54 -13.36
N GLU A 110 -12.38 -31.63 -14.13
CA GLU A 110 -12.70 -31.69 -15.55
C GLU A 110 -14.18 -31.31 -15.81
N HIS A 111 -14.43 -30.59 -16.89
CA HIS A 111 -15.75 -30.08 -17.27
C HIS A 111 -16.44 -29.17 -16.23
N SER A 112 -15.68 -28.54 -15.31
CA SER A 112 -16.22 -27.51 -14.43
C SER A 112 -16.52 -26.25 -15.23
N LYS A 113 -17.74 -25.71 -15.11
CA LYS A 113 -18.07 -24.38 -15.68
C LYS A 113 -17.37 -23.30 -14.88
N PRO A 114 -16.79 -22.26 -15.51
CA PRO A 114 -16.20 -21.15 -14.81
C PRO A 114 -17.21 -20.41 -13.92
N ILE A 115 -16.76 -19.90 -12.78
CA ILE A 115 -17.58 -19.08 -11.89
C ILE A 115 -17.20 -17.62 -12.09
N ALA A 116 -18.20 -16.81 -12.46
CA ALA A 116 -18.02 -15.37 -12.63
C ALA A 116 -17.89 -14.66 -11.28
N TYR A 117 -16.98 -13.70 -11.20
CA TYR A 117 -16.83 -12.81 -10.03
C TYR A 117 -16.51 -11.39 -10.46
N ARG A 118 -16.73 -10.45 -9.56
CA ARG A 118 -16.39 -9.03 -9.74
C ARG A 118 -15.51 -8.53 -8.63
N LEU A 119 -14.70 -7.52 -8.93
CA LEU A 119 -13.90 -6.79 -7.97
C LEU A 119 -14.43 -5.38 -7.75
N TYR A 120 -14.18 -4.87 -6.55
CA TYR A 120 -14.64 -3.57 -6.11
C TYR A 120 -13.56 -2.84 -5.31
N GLN A 121 -13.65 -1.52 -5.30
CA GLN A 121 -12.76 -0.63 -4.59
C GLN A 121 -13.19 -0.42 -3.14
N ASP A 122 -14.46 -0.69 -2.80
CA ASP A 122 -15.04 -0.41 -1.51
C ASP A 122 -15.62 -1.67 -0.83
N ALA A 123 -15.63 -1.69 0.49
CA ALA A 123 -16.16 -2.81 1.27
C ALA A 123 -17.65 -3.04 1.05
N ALA A 124 -18.40 -1.99 0.71
CA ALA A 124 -19.83 -2.09 0.40
C ALA A 124 -20.09 -2.65 -1.00
N ARG A 125 -19.02 -2.85 -1.82
CA ARG A 125 -19.07 -3.41 -3.17
C ARG A 125 -20.01 -2.62 -4.09
N ARG A 126 -19.89 -1.29 -4.08
CA ARG A 126 -20.69 -0.38 -4.91
C ARG A 126 -19.87 0.25 -6.02
N ILE A 127 -18.55 0.37 -5.84
CA ILE A 127 -17.65 0.99 -6.81
C ILE A 127 -16.87 -0.13 -7.50
N PRO A 128 -17.21 -0.50 -8.74
CA PRO A 128 -16.54 -1.59 -9.44
C PRO A 128 -15.08 -1.26 -9.74
N LEU A 129 -14.28 -2.32 -9.85
CA LEU A 129 -12.90 -2.29 -10.33
C LEU A 129 -12.83 -3.03 -11.66
N PRO A 130 -13.02 -2.32 -12.79
CA PRO A 130 -13.10 -2.96 -14.10
C PRO A 130 -11.78 -3.61 -14.52
N VAL A 131 -11.86 -4.52 -15.49
CA VAL A 131 -10.70 -5.21 -16.05
C VAL A 131 -9.84 -4.22 -16.83
N ASP A 132 -8.54 -4.16 -16.49
CA ASP A 132 -7.53 -3.33 -17.16
C ASP A 132 -7.80 -1.81 -17.19
N VAL A 133 -8.79 -1.34 -16.47
CA VAL A 133 -9.07 0.10 -16.36
C VAL A 133 -8.31 0.66 -15.15
N PRO A 134 -7.42 1.65 -15.33
CA PRO A 134 -6.70 2.26 -14.23
C PRO A 134 -7.63 3.11 -13.37
N VAL A 135 -7.53 2.92 -12.06
CA VAL A 135 -8.20 3.73 -11.04
C VAL A 135 -7.18 4.65 -10.42
N SER A 136 -7.41 5.95 -10.53
CA SER A 136 -6.50 6.96 -9.99
C SER A 136 -6.84 7.33 -8.56
N GLY A 137 -5.80 7.58 -7.76
CA GLY A 137 -5.91 8.08 -6.40
C GLY A 137 -4.76 9.03 -6.04
N ARG A 138 -4.84 9.58 -4.84
CA ARG A 138 -3.75 10.37 -4.22
C ARG A 138 -3.48 9.86 -2.83
N VAL A 139 -2.20 9.83 -2.48
CA VAL A 139 -1.77 9.45 -1.14
C VAL A 139 -2.18 10.55 -0.16
N PRO A 140 -2.90 10.21 0.93
CA PRO A 140 -3.37 11.19 1.91
C PRO A 140 -2.21 11.79 2.72
N SER A 141 -2.51 12.77 3.57
CA SER A 141 -1.52 13.42 4.45
C SER A 141 -0.83 12.46 5.42
N SER A 142 -1.43 11.31 5.70
CA SER A 142 -0.79 10.24 6.50
C SER A 142 0.41 9.58 5.80
N GLY A 143 0.62 9.83 4.51
CA GLY A 143 1.70 9.23 3.73
C GLY A 143 1.46 7.78 3.35
N SER A 144 0.28 7.23 3.61
CA SER A 144 -0.03 5.84 3.27
C SER A 144 -1.47 5.64 2.81
N VAL A 145 -1.67 4.68 1.92
CA VAL A 145 -2.99 4.26 1.44
C VAL A 145 -3.05 2.75 1.28
N ASP A 146 -4.08 2.13 1.86
CA ASP A 146 -4.36 0.72 1.63
C ASP A 146 -4.92 0.55 0.21
N LEU A 147 -4.43 -0.47 -0.51
CA LEU A 147 -4.94 -0.78 -1.84
C LEU A 147 -6.17 -1.69 -1.68
N PRO A 148 -7.37 -1.19 -1.98
CA PRO A 148 -8.59 -1.93 -1.75
C PRO A 148 -8.80 -3.00 -2.81
N LEU A 149 -9.06 -4.23 -2.39
CA LEU A 149 -9.51 -5.31 -3.24
C LEU A 149 -10.61 -6.07 -2.52
N TYR A 150 -11.83 -5.91 -2.99
CA TYR A 150 -13.01 -6.61 -2.50
C TYR A 150 -13.62 -7.41 -3.64
N GLY A 151 -13.98 -8.65 -3.38
CA GLY A 151 -14.57 -9.54 -4.36
C GLY A 151 -16.02 -9.86 -4.05
N ARG A 152 -16.78 -10.19 -5.09
CA ARG A 152 -18.13 -10.72 -4.98
C ARG A 152 -18.40 -11.75 -6.07
N ILE A 153 -18.96 -12.89 -5.67
CA ILE A 153 -19.62 -13.85 -6.52
C ILE A 153 -21.12 -13.64 -6.33
N GLU A 154 -21.85 -13.42 -7.42
CA GLU A 154 -23.32 -13.38 -7.37
C GLU A 154 -23.89 -14.80 -7.33
N PRO A 155 -25.13 -14.98 -6.85
CA PRO A 155 -25.80 -16.26 -6.92
C PRO A 155 -25.78 -16.84 -8.32
N LEU A 156 -25.39 -18.11 -8.43
CA LEU A 156 -25.32 -18.78 -9.71
C LEU A 156 -26.68 -19.30 -10.15
N ALA A 157 -26.90 -19.35 -11.46
CA ALA A 157 -28.13 -19.95 -12.02
C ALA A 157 -28.15 -21.47 -11.91
N GLU A 158 -26.98 -22.11 -11.80
CA GLU A 158 -26.81 -23.56 -11.72
C GLU A 158 -25.87 -23.90 -10.57
N ILE A 159 -26.06 -25.06 -9.95
CA ILE A 159 -25.16 -25.57 -8.93
C ILE A 159 -23.83 -25.94 -9.57
N PRO A 160 -22.71 -25.33 -9.14
CA PRO A 160 -21.41 -25.66 -9.71
C PRO A 160 -20.98 -27.07 -9.30
N ARG A 161 -20.13 -27.69 -10.10
CA ARG A 161 -19.49 -28.96 -9.72
C ARG A 161 -18.62 -28.79 -8.49
N VAL A 162 -18.56 -29.82 -7.66
CA VAL A 162 -17.66 -29.88 -6.52
C VAL A 162 -16.21 -29.83 -7.05
N SER A 163 -15.53 -28.72 -6.75
CA SER A 163 -14.15 -28.48 -7.18
C SER A 163 -13.55 -27.35 -6.37
N ARG A 164 -12.23 -27.20 -6.44
CA ARG A 164 -11.55 -25.97 -6.07
C ARG A 164 -11.56 -25.06 -7.30
N TYR A 165 -12.06 -23.84 -7.12
CA TYR A 165 -12.07 -22.81 -8.17
C TYR A 165 -11.03 -21.75 -7.82
N SER A 166 -10.25 -21.35 -8.82
CA SER A 166 -9.18 -20.35 -8.62
C SER A 166 -8.98 -19.50 -9.85
N ASP A 167 -8.40 -18.32 -9.63
CA ASP A 167 -7.88 -17.42 -10.65
C ASP A 167 -6.60 -16.78 -10.12
N LEU A 168 -5.76 -16.27 -11.01
CA LEU A 168 -4.58 -15.50 -10.66
C LEU A 168 -4.63 -14.15 -11.37
N LEU A 169 -4.61 -13.08 -10.58
CA LEU A 169 -4.69 -11.71 -11.04
C LEU A 169 -3.32 -11.04 -11.00
N LYS A 170 -3.04 -10.20 -11.99
CA LYS A 170 -1.94 -9.25 -11.97
C LYS A 170 -2.46 -7.89 -11.53
N VAL A 171 -1.91 -7.39 -10.43
CA VAL A 171 -2.17 -6.05 -9.92
C VAL A 171 -0.97 -5.17 -10.26
N THR A 172 -1.22 -4.03 -10.89
CA THR A 172 -0.20 -3.05 -11.25
C THR A 172 -0.49 -1.75 -10.53
N VAL A 173 0.49 -1.24 -9.81
CA VAL A 173 0.44 0.08 -9.15
C VAL A 173 1.53 0.94 -9.77
N THR A 174 1.17 2.14 -10.20
CA THR A 174 2.10 3.13 -10.76
C THR A 174 1.97 4.45 -10.02
N TRP A 175 3.06 5.18 -9.81
CA TRP A 175 3.15 6.47 -9.12
C TRP A 175 4.13 7.43 -9.80
#